data_8df7fb25f59d9cf773f53f4b401791e1
#
_entry.id   8df7fb25f59d9cf773f53f4b401791e1
#
_cell.length_a   1.000
_cell.length_b   1.000
_cell.length_c   1.000
_cell.angle_alpha   90.00
_cell.angle_beta   90.00
_cell.angle_gamma   90.00
#
_symmetry.space_group_name_H-M   'P 1'
#
loop_
_entity.id
_entity.type
_entity.pdbx_description
1 polymer ?
#
loop_
_entity_poly.entity_id
_entity_poly.type
_entity_poly.pdbx_seq_one_letter_code
_entity_poly.pdbx_strand_id
1 'polypeptide(L)'
;MSSFLKRHKRLAYFLLSVLALVLLLGSWLGYRSIGPYRFYRADMMKPAPGQSVRPGALEIGVAKRDITPVMGGYDPWVDADNNGKFEPKKGDSYTDKNGNGTFDFVWIAGFGNNRPAKGVHDPLWARAIAVRNNGVTVAMVSLDSIGIFYDKFIEVRKMIDPSLGIDHVMFSSLHDHEAPDTMGIWSYSIIHPRFDQRYMELVQKACKEAVEEAVRNLQPADTILAQVTAGPDGYVDDSRQPIVYDNAIRCARFVKKGTDATIATVVEWGCHPETLGGANSLLTSDFSGYWRDAVEHGVPEPNGVKGLGGMCIYFQGLVGGLMTPLHTTVPHRNGVDKFREPSFEKAQALGENLAILTVNALRGEKAWRPTDTRVAVAAKTIFVPMSGLSGCGVFLGLVHPGWYWGKGKTELDVIQIGDLEMLTIPGEMYPEIAEGGIESPAGADYPSPPIEVPPLRSQMKGKLNMMVGLANDELGYFIPKSQWDKKPPYAYGRTKAPQYGEENSPGPDVAPTIHREALALLKQFQAAQ
;
A
#
# COMPACT_ATOMS: atom_id res chain seq x y z
N MET A 1 14.08 -17.17 -57.20
CA MET A 1 13.13 -16.44 -56.31
C MET A 1 12.22 -15.43 -57.05
N SER A 2 12.70 -14.69 -58.08
CA SER A 2 11.90 -13.66 -58.76
C SER A 2 10.74 -14.16 -59.68
N SER A 3 10.85 -15.35 -60.32
CA SER A 3 9.83 -15.89 -61.20
C SER A 3 8.63 -16.50 -60.46
N PHE A 4 8.86 -17.15 -59.32
CA PHE A 4 7.79 -17.71 -58.49
C PHE A 4 6.93 -16.64 -57.88
N LEU A 5 7.49 -15.54 -57.35
CA LEU A 5 6.79 -14.42 -56.77
C LEU A 5 5.91 -13.68 -57.82
N LYS A 6 6.38 -13.60 -59.09
CA LYS A 6 5.59 -13.00 -60.19
C LYS A 6 4.38 -13.86 -60.57
N ARG A 7 4.50 -15.21 -60.47
CA ARG A 7 3.41 -16.15 -60.80
C ARG A 7 2.33 -16.22 -59.72
N HIS A 8 2.71 -15.95 -58.46
CA HIS A 8 1.82 -16.06 -57.27
C HIS A 8 1.72 -14.75 -56.48
N LYS A 9 1.52 -13.63 -57.19
CA LYS A 9 1.48 -12.29 -56.57
C LYS A 9 0.52 -12.20 -55.38
N ARG A 10 -0.68 -12.77 -55.50
CA ARG A 10 -1.69 -12.75 -54.38
C ARG A 10 -1.16 -13.50 -53.15
N LEU A 11 -0.55 -14.63 -53.32
CA LEU A 11 0.08 -15.38 -52.21
C LEU A 11 1.25 -14.61 -51.60
N ALA A 12 2.10 -13.98 -52.46
CA ALA A 12 3.20 -13.16 -51.99
C ALA A 12 2.74 -11.97 -51.15
N TYR A 13 1.69 -11.25 -51.62
CA TYR A 13 1.10 -10.16 -50.83
C TYR A 13 0.46 -10.64 -49.54
N PHE A 14 -0.25 -11.77 -49.55
CA PHE A 14 -0.80 -12.37 -48.35
C PHE A 14 0.30 -12.69 -47.33
N LEU A 15 1.37 -13.35 -47.75
CA LEU A 15 2.52 -13.73 -46.88
C LEU A 15 3.24 -12.47 -46.35
N LEU A 16 3.40 -11.43 -47.17
CA LEU A 16 3.98 -10.15 -46.73
C LEU A 16 3.08 -9.43 -45.72
N SER A 17 1.75 -9.47 -45.91
CA SER A 17 0.81 -8.88 -44.96
C SER A 17 0.82 -9.64 -43.63
N VAL A 18 0.88 -10.97 -43.66
CA VAL A 18 1.01 -11.79 -42.45
C VAL A 18 2.34 -11.50 -41.74
N LEU A 19 3.45 -11.43 -42.49
CA LEU A 19 4.76 -11.08 -41.91
C LEU A 19 4.76 -9.69 -41.28
N ALA A 20 4.18 -8.70 -41.97
CA ALA A 20 4.04 -7.34 -41.44
C ALA A 20 3.20 -7.32 -40.16
N LEU A 21 2.09 -8.05 -40.11
CA LEU A 21 1.25 -8.18 -38.92
C LEU A 21 2.01 -8.83 -37.77
N VAL A 22 2.75 -9.90 -38.02
CA VAL A 22 3.60 -10.59 -37.02
C VAL A 22 4.69 -9.66 -36.49
N LEU A 23 5.34 -8.89 -37.37
CA LEU A 23 6.36 -7.93 -36.96
C LEU A 23 5.77 -6.77 -36.14
N LEU A 24 4.60 -6.24 -36.52
CA LEU A 24 3.88 -5.21 -35.77
C LEU A 24 3.46 -5.73 -34.40
N LEU A 25 2.86 -6.91 -34.36
CA LEU A 25 2.46 -7.55 -33.10
C LEU A 25 3.66 -7.86 -32.22
N GLY A 26 4.73 -8.40 -32.79
CA GLY A 26 5.98 -8.66 -32.07
C GLY A 26 6.64 -7.38 -31.53
N SER A 27 6.62 -6.30 -32.32
CA SER A 27 7.14 -4.99 -31.89
C SER A 27 6.28 -4.40 -30.77
N TRP A 28 4.95 -4.51 -30.88
CA TRP A 28 4.01 -4.06 -29.86
C TRP A 28 4.18 -4.86 -28.55
N LEU A 29 4.26 -6.19 -28.63
CA LEU A 29 4.52 -7.04 -27.48
C LEU A 29 5.88 -6.74 -26.85
N GLY A 30 6.93 -6.55 -27.68
CA GLY A 30 8.25 -6.17 -27.21
C GLY A 30 8.26 -4.83 -26.48
N TYR A 31 7.55 -3.83 -27.03
CA TYR A 31 7.38 -2.53 -26.37
C TYR A 31 6.65 -2.67 -25.02
N ARG A 32 5.54 -3.40 -24.98
CA ARG A 32 4.76 -3.67 -23.76
C ARG A 32 5.58 -4.44 -22.71
N SER A 33 6.42 -5.39 -23.15
CA SER A 33 7.25 -6.21 -22.27
C SER A 33 8.33 -5.43 -21.53
N ILE A 34 8.66 -4.23 -21.99
CA ILE A 34 9.69 -3.39 -21.36
C ILE A 34 9.08 -2.49 -20.28
N GLY A 35 7.81 -2.13 -20.41
CA GLY A 35 7.09 -1.24 -19.51
C GLY A 35 7.55 0.22 -19.54
N PRO A 36 6.84 1.12 -18.86
CA PRO A 36 7.23 2.52 -18.73
C PRO A 36 8.46 2.64 -17.82
N TYR A 37 9.20 3.74 -18.00
CA TYR A 37 10.36 4.07 -17.14
C TYR A 37 11.42 2.96 -17.04
N ARG A 38 11.69 2.23 -18.11
CA ARG A 38 12.60 1.07 -18.15
C ARG A 38 14.01 1.36 -17.61
N PHE A 39 14.49 2.59 -17.72
CA PHE A 39 15.82 3.00 -17.26
C PHE A 39 15.83 3.57 -15.83
N TYR A 40 14.65 3.83 -15.26
CA TYR A 40 14.59 4.30 -13.89
C TYR A 40 15.08 3.21 -12.93
N ARG A 41 15.92 3.62 -11.98
CA ARG A 41 16.39 2.80 -10.87
C ARG A 41 16.32 3.67 -9.61
N ALA A 42 15.85 3.08 -8.53
CA ALA A 42 15.90 3.68 -7.21
C ALA A 42 17.21 3.36 -6.47
N ASP A 43 18.07 2.56 -7.09
CA ASP A 43 19.29 2.02 -6.46
C ASP A 43 20.15 3.15 -5.87
N MET A 44 20.10 3.29 -4.54
CA MET A 44 20.84 4.32 -3.82
C MET A 44 21.07 3.93 -2.37
N MET A 45 22.06 4.55 -1.73
CA MET A 45 22.32 4.47 -0.29
C MET A 45 22.87 5.80 0.21
N LYS A 46 22.28 6.31 1.28
CA LYS A 46 22.71 7.55 1.94
C LYS A 46 22.70 7.37 3.46
N PRO A 47 23.77 7.72 4.17
CA PRO A 47 25.07 8.13 3.62
C PRO A 47 25.70 7.05 2.74
N ALA A 48 26.59 7.42 1.83
CA ALA A 48 27.31 6.45 1.03
C ALA A 48 28.19 5.56 1.92
N PRO A 49 28.39 4.26 1.57
CA PRO A 49 29.23 3.36 2.35
C PRO A 49 30.61 3.96 2.65
N GLY A 50 31.01 3.93 3.93
CA GLY A 50 32.28 4.50 4.39
C GLY A 50 32.33 6.03 4.49
N GLN A 51 31.23 6.73 4.22
CA GLN A 51 31.14 8.17 4.41
C GLN A 51 30.97 8.50 5.91
N SER A 52 31.97 9.11 6.50
CA SER A 52 31.87 9.64 7.87
C SER A 52 30.91 10.83 7.90
N VAL A 53 29.86 10.73 8.67
CA VAL A 53 28.85 11.78 8.80
C VAL A 53 28.79 12.25 10.25
N ARG A 54 28.82 13.57 10.45
CA ARG A 54 28.61 14.16 11.79
C ARG A 54 27.09 14.27 12.01
N PRO A 55 26.54 13.66 13.07
CA PRO A 55 25.15 13.86 13.42
C PRO A 55 24.88 15.34 13.71
N GLY A 56 23.87 15.89 13.05
CA GLY A 56 23.29 17.19 13.34
C GLY A 56 22.08 17.09 14.26
N ALA A 57 21.30 18.15 14.34
CA ALA A 57 19.97 18.08 14.92
C ALA A 57 19.05 17.34 13.95
N LEU A 58 18.22 16.43 14.46
CA LEU A 58 17.12 15.87 13.69
C LEU A 58 16.13 16.98 13.38
N GLU A 59 15.70 17.07 12.14
CA GLU A 59 14.66 17.98 11.69
C GLU A 59 13.48 17.19 11.13
N ILE A 60 12.28 17.61 11.51
CA ILE A 60 11.01 17.01 11.07
C ILE A 60 10.10 18.11 10.53
N GLY A 61 9.48 17.85 9.39
CA GLY A 61 8.44 18.69 8.83
C GLY A 61 7.28 17.86 8.31
N VAL A 62 6.08 18.39 8.34
CA VAL A 62 4.87 17.71 7.92
C VAL A 62 3.97 18.59 7.08
N ALA A 63 3.21 17.97 6.19
CA ALA A 63 2.13 18.59 5.45
C ALA A 63 1.10 17.56 5.00
N LYS A 64 -0.14 17.98 4.76
CA LYS A 64 -1.17 17.12 4.18
C LYS A 64 -1.92 17.83 3.05
N ARG A 65 -2.45 17.04 2.12
CA ARG A 65 -3.30 17.50 1.02
C ARG A 65 -4.54 16.64 0.93
N ASP A 66 -5.65 17.29 0.69
CA ASP A 66 -6.91 16.62 0.41
C ASP A 66 -6.84 15.97 -0.97
N ILE A 67 -7.18 14.67 -1.04
CA ILE A 67 -7.27 13.88 -2.27
C ILE A 67 -8.71 13.40 -2.52
N THR A 68 -9.69 13.97 -1.84
CA THR A 68 -11.10 13.62 -2.03
C THR A 68 -11.56 14.05 -3.44
N PRO A 69 -12.16 13.17 -4.24
CA PRO A 69 -12.64 13.56 -5.57
C PRO A 69 -13.84 14.52 -5.48
N VAL A 70 -13.87 15.46 -6.42
CA VAL A 70 -15.00 16.41 -6.53
C VAL A 70 -16.16 15.73 -7.27
N MET A 71 -17.13 15.18 -6.53
CA MET A 71 -18.23 14.35 -7.04
C MET A 71 -19.11 15.05 -8.11
N GLY A 72 -19.26 16.38 -8.07
CA GLY A 72 -20.04 17.14 -9.06
C GLY A 72 -19.52 17.11 -10.50
N GLY A 73 -18.31 16.64 -10.73
CA GLY A 73 -17.67 16.51 -12.04
C GLY A 73 -17.97 15.22 -12.80
N TYR A 74 -18.72 14.28 -12.18
CA TYR A 74 -19.01 12.96 -12.73
C TYR A 74 -20.41 12.84 -13.31
N ASP A 75 -20.67 11.76 -14.06
CA ASP A 75 -21.96 11.49 -14.66
C ASP A 75 -22.99 11.08 -13.60
N PRO A 76 -24.19 11.67 -13.60
CA PRO A 76 -25.26 11.18 -12.73
C PRO A 76 -25.79 9.84 -13.28
N TRP A 77 -26.13 8.95 -12.38
CA TRP A 77 -26.66 7.64 -12.72
C TRP A 77 -27.89 7.27 -11.89
N VAL A 78 -28.65 6.30 -12.40
CA VAL A 78 -29.85 5.76 -11.77
C VAL A 78 -29.59 4.31 -11.42
N ASP A 79 -29.73 3.98 -10.13
CA ASP A 79 -29.69 2.63 -9.56
C ASP A 79 -31.12 2.09 -9.55
N ALA A 80 -31.49 1.31 -10.57
CA ALA A 80 -32.90 0.94 -10.81
C ALA A 80 -33.40 -0.11 -9.79
N ASP A 81 -32.54 -1.00 -9.32
CA ASP A 81 -32.87 -2.03 -8.33
C ASP A 81 -32.38 -1.69 -6.91
N ASN A 82 -31.77 -0.52 -6.75
CA ASN A 82 -31.28 0.03 -5.48
C ASN A 82 -30.28 -0.90 -4.75
N ASN A 83 -29.43 -1.58 -5.51
CA ASN A 83 -28.44 -2.50 -4.99
C ASN A 83 -27.04 -1.87 -4.78
N GLY A 84 -26.85 -0.60 -5.13
CA GLY A 84 -25.60 0.14 -5.00
C GLY A 84 -24.54 -0.20 -6.05
N LYS A 85 -24.89 -0.98 -7.07
CA LYS A 85 -23.98 -1.37 -8.17
C LYS A 85 -24.48 -0.82 -9.50
N PHE A 86 -23.58 -0.53 -10.42
CA PHE A 86 -23.95 -0.13 -11.77
C PHE A 86 -24.01 -1.36 -12.70
N GLU A 87 -25.20 -1.80 -13.01
CA GLU A 87 -25.51 -2.99 -13.81
C GLU A 87 -26.51 -2.67 -14.93
N PRO A 88 -26.05 -2.15 -16.09
CA PRO A 88 -26.95 -1.77 -17.19
C PRO A 88 -27.93 -2.84 -17.63
N LYS A 89 -27.55 -4.13 -17.50
CA LYS A 89 -28.41 -5.27 -17.82
C LYS A 89 -29.60 -5.41 -16.87
N LYS A 90 -29.57 -4.76 -15.70
CA LYS A 90 -30.64 -4.73 -14.70
C LYS A 90 -31.48 -3.45 -14.77
N GLY A 91 -31.20 -2.58 -15.72
CA GLY A 91 -31.96 -1.36 -15.94
C GLY A 91 -31.28 -0.08 -15.48
N ASP A 92 -30.04 -0.15 -14.95
CA ASP A 92 -29.32 1.02 -14.58
C ASP A 92 -28.92 1.86 -15.79
N SER A 93 -28.93 3.15 -15.62
CA SER A 93 -28.61 4.10 -16.66
C SER A 93 -27.82 5.28 -16.13
N TYR A 94 -27.16 6.01 -17.01
CA TYR A 94 -26.44 7.24 -16.68
C TYR A 94 -26.70 8.33 -17.71
N THR A 95 -26.42 9.57 -17.33
CA THR A 95 -26.44 10.70 -18.24
C THR A 95 -25.01 11.12 -18.54
N ASP A 96 -24.56 10.88 -19.76
CA ASP A 96 -23.24 11.29 -20.23
C ASP A 96 -23.18 12.82 -20.33
N LYS A 97 -22.55 13.47 -19.35
CA LYS A 97 -22.45 14.93 -19.27
C LYS A 97 -21.49 15.53 -20.27
N ASN A 98 -20.43 14.81 -20.61
CA ASN A 98 -19.37 15.33 -21.48
C ASN A 98 -19.46 14.83 -22.92
N GLY A 99 -20.42 13.93 -23.24
CA GLY A 99 -20.67 13.39 -24.56
C GLY A 99 -19.59 12.46 -25.08
N ASN A 100 -18.81 11.82 -24.21
CA ASN A 100 -17.71 10.93 -24.59
C ASN A 100 -18.14 9.46 -24.83
N GLY A 101 -19.42 9.14 -24.59
CA GLY A 101 -19.98 7.80 -24.76
C GLY A 101 -19.57 6.78 -23.70
N THR A 102 -18.96 7.22 -22.60
CA THR A 102 -18.53 6.36 -21.49
C THR A 102 -19.15 6.84 -20.18
N PHE A 103 -19.35 5.91 -19.24
CA PHE A 103 -19.78 6.26 -17.89
C PHE A 103 -18.54 6.66 -17.06
N ASP A 104 -18.39 7.98 -16.87
CA ASP A 104 -17.32 8.57 -16.07
C ASP A 104 -17.75 8.66 -14.61
N PHE A 105 -17.19 7.83 -13.75
CA PHE A 105 -17.58 7.80 -12.35
C PHE A 105 -16.42 7.45 -11.41
N VAL A 106 -16.60 7.74 -10.11
CA VAL A 106 -15.69 7.31 -9.05
C VAL A 106 -16.10 5.92 -8.60
N TRP A 107 -15.29 4.94 -8.93
CA TRP A 107 -15.46 3.55 -8.49
C TRP A 107 -14.83 3.36 -7.13
N ILE A 108 -15.57 2.78 -6.17
CA ILE A 108 -15.02 2.40 -4.87
C ILE A 108 -14.26 1.08 -5.02
N ALA A 109 -13.03 1.04 -4.56
CA ALA A 109 -12.16 -0.12 -4.63
C ALA A 109 -12.45 -1.19 -3.55
N GLY A 110 -11.70 -2.29 -3.54
CA GLY A 110 -11.61 -3.29 -2.47
C GLY A 110 -12.59 -4.44 -2.60
N PHE A 111 -13.88 -4.19 -2.46
CA PHE A 111 -14.91 -5.25 -2.54
C PHE A 111 -15.51 -5.28 -3.94
N GLY A 112 -15.51 -6.32 -4.65
CA GLY A 112 -16.22 -6.52 -5.94
C GLY A 112 -16.34 -5.30 -6.86
N ASN A 113 -16.54 -5.53 -8.12
CA ASN A 113 -16.62 -4.49 -9.14
C ASN A 113 -17.97 -3.76 -9.14
N ASN A 114 -18.05 -2.66 -9.92
CA ASN A 114 -19.28 -1.93 -10.19
C ASN A 114 -19.88 -1.17 -9.00
N ARG A 115 -19.05 -0.67 -8.08
CA ARG A 115 -19.48 0.12 -6.92
C ARG A 115 -19.24 1.61 -7.17
N PRO A 116 -20.17 2.36 -7.78
CA PRO A 116 -20.01 3.81 -7.93
C PRO A 116 -20.29 4.53 -6.61
N ALA A 117 -19.42 5.48 -6.25
CA ALA A 117 -19.57 6.23 -5.01
C ALA A 117 -20.82 7.14 -5.04
N LYS A 118 -21.71 7.05 -4.05
CA LYS A 118 -22.89 7.92 -3.92
C LYS A 118 -22.59 9.26 -3.23
N GLY A 119 -21.40 9.41 -2.64
CA GLY A 119 -20.98 10.62 -1.94
C GLY A 119 -19.70 10.42 -1.15
N VAL A 120 -19.41 11.37 -0.30
CA VAL A 120 -18.24 11.39 0.59
C VAL A 120 -18.74 11.49 2.03
N HIS A 121 -18.27 10.61 2.91
CA HIS A 121 -18.53 10.69 4.35
C HIS A 121 -17.50 11.57 5.05
N ASP A 122 -16.21 11.34 4.76
CA ASP A 122 -15.09 12.11 5.31
C ASP A 122 -13.95 12.22 4.27
N PRO A 123 -13.09 13.25 4.42
CA PRO A 123 -12.06 13.52 3.43
C PRO A 123 -10.94 12.46 3.43
N LEU A 124 -10.40 12.20 2.22
CA LEU A 124 -9.25 11.37 1.97
C LEU A 124 -7.97 12.23 1.88
N TRP A 125 -6.85 11.71 2.35
CA TRP A 125 -5.63 12.50 2.52
C TRP A 125 -4.38 11.87 1.92
N ALA A 126 -3.50 12.73 1.39
CA ALA A 126 -2.07 12.48 1.26
C ALA A 126 -1.36 13.18 2.42
N ARG A 127 -0.73 12.42 3.34
CA ARG A 127 -0.05 12.94 4.53
C ARG A 127 1.45 12.68 4.42
N ALA A 128 2.26 13.75 4.37
CA ALA A 128 3.70 13.68 4.18
C ALA A 128 4.46 14.05 5.44
N ILE A 129 5.54 13.33 5.71
CA ILE A 129 6.57 13.68 6.68
C ILE A 129 7.91 13.76 5.97
N ALA A 130 8.65 14.83 6.21
CA ALA A 130 10.05 14.98 5.82
C ALA A 130 10.95 14.85 7.05
N VAL A 131 12.04 14.15 6.89
CA VAL A 131 13.04 13.89 7.92
C VAL A 131 14.40 14.26 7.38
N ARG A 132 15.15 15.08 8.12
CA ARG A 132 16.51 15.49 7.73
C ARG A 132 17.47 15.38 8.89
N ASN A 133 18.62 14.79 8.65
CA ASN A 133 19.80 14.89 9.50
C ASN A 133 21.05 14.53 8.69
N ASN A 134 22.22 14.96 9.17
CA ASN A 134 23.53 14.57 8.66
C ASN A 134 23.67 14.61 7.12
N GLY A 135 23.01 15.57 6.47
CA GLY A 135 23.03 15.74 5.02
C GLY A 135 22.17 14.75 4.23
N VAL A 136 21.33 13.96 4.92
CA VAL A 136 20.33 13.08 4.31
C VAL A 136 18.94 13.65 4.53
N THR A 137 18.15 13.73 3.46
CA THR A 137 16.75 14.17 3.51
C THR A 137 15.87 13.11 2.87
N VAL A 138 14.93 12.56 3.65
CA VAL A 138 13.94 11.57 3.20
C VAL A 138 12.55 12.12 3.42
N ALA A 139 11.65 11.93 2.46
CA ALA A 139 10.23 12.19 2.64
C ALA A 139 9.45 10.89 2.55
N MET A 140 8.36 10.79 3.30
CA MET A 140 7.47 9.63 3.32
C MET A 140 6.02 10.10 3.25
N VAL A 141 5.21 9.47 2.42
CA VAL A 141 3.81 9.85 2.19
C VAL A 141 2.91 8.65 2.46
N SER A 142 1.91 8.85 3.31
CA SER A 142 0.81 7.93 3.53
C SER A 142 -0.42 8.42 2.76
N LEU A 143 -1.14 7.50 2.10
CA LEU A 143 -2.25 7.78 1.20
C LEU A 143 -3.50 7.00 1.59
N ASP A 144 -4.63 7.68 1.72
CA ASP A 144 -5.95 7.05 1.83
C ASP A 144 -6.36 6.55 0.43
N SER A 145 -5.79 5.42 0.03
CA SER A 145 -6.01 4.78 -1.27
C SER A 145 -5.90 3.27 -1.15
N ILE A 146 -6.50 2.55 -2.09
CA ILE A 146 -6.43 1.09 -2.15
C ILE A 146 -5.04 0.58 -2.47
N GLY A 147 -4.35 1.21 -3.39
CA GLY A 147 -3.03 0.87 -3.89
C GLY A 147 -2.70 1.73 -5.11
N ILE A 148 -1.44 2.01 -5.34
CA ILE A 148 -0.97 2.79 -6.49
C ILE A 148 0.26 2.11 -7.07
N PHE A 149 0.28 1.89 -8.38
CA PHE A 149 1.38 1.23 -9.06
C PHE A 149 2.65 2.08 -9.11
N TYR A 150 3.79 1.41 -9.09
CA TYR A 150 5.13 1.98 -9.03
C TYR A 150 5.41 3.09 -10.07
N ASP A 151 4.91 2.94 -11.30
CA ASP A 151 5.11 3.93 -12.35
C ASP A 151 4.51 5.29 -11.99
N LYS A 152 3.37 5.32 -11.27
CA LYS A 152 2.72 6.54 -10.81
C LYS A 152 3.53 7.25 -9.74
N PHE A 153 4.18 6.52 -8.86
CA PHE A 153 5.10 7.10 -7.87
C PHE A 153 6.40 7.61 -8.51
N ILE A 154 6.91 6.94 -9.55
CA ILE A 154 8.01 7.47 -10.35
C ILE A 154 7.63 8.82 -10.99
N GLU A 155 6.40 8.95 -11.47
CA GLU A 155 5.88 10.21 -12.03
C GLU A 155 5.89 11.31 -10.96
N VAL A 156 5.40 11.05 -9.75
CA VAL A 156 5.43 12.01 -8.64
C VAL A 156 6.86 12.44 -8.31
N ARG A 157 7.79 11.48 -8.16
CA ARG A 157 9.20 11.79 -7.87
C ARG A 157 9.84 12.72 -8.90
N LYS A 158 9.45 12.59 -10.19
CA LYS A 158 9.91 13.46 -11.27
C LYS A 158 9.28 14.85 -11.26
N MET A 159 8.13 15.03 -10.62
CA MET A 159 7.45 16.33 -10.49
C MET A 159 8.00 17.18 -9.34
N ILE A 160 8.64 16.55 -8.35
CA ILE A 160 9.18 17.24 -7.16
C ILE A 160 10.35 18.15 -7.56
N ASP A 161 10.38 19.36 -6.99
CA ASP A 161 11.44 20.33 -7.24
C ASP A 161 12.81 19.80 -6.73
N PRO A 162 13.77 19.54 -7.64
CA PRO A 162 15.07 19.00 -7.26
C PRO A 162 15.90 19.94 -6.39
N SER A 163 15.59 21.25 -6.36
CA SER A 163 16.29 22.23 -5.50
C SER A 163 16.07 22.00 -4.01
N LEU A 164 15.05 21.22 -3.62
CA LEU A 164 14.76 20.86 -2.23
C LEU A 164 15.76 19.86 -1.64
N GLY A 165 16.59 19.23 -2.47
CA GLY A 165 17.66 18.34 -2.04
C GLY A 165 17.15 17.10 -1.31
N ILE A 166 16.04 16.53 -1.76
CA ILE A 166 15.46 15.29 -1.24
C ILE A 166 16.21 14.10 -1.84
N ASP A 167 16.81 13.28 -0.99
CA ASP A 167 17.54 12.09 -1.45
C ASP A 167 16.60 10.97 -1.88
N HIS A 168 15.49 10.78 -1.14
CA HIS A 168 14.50 9.73 -1.43
C HIS A 168 13.10 10.11 -0.99
N VAL A 169 12.10 9.57 -1.71
CA VAL A 169 10.68 9.70 -1.34
C VAL A 169 10.03 8.32 -1.36
N MET A 170 9.51 7.89 -0.22
CA MET A 170 8.73 6.68 -0.04
C MET A 170 7.24 7.02 -0.04
N PHE A 171 6.43 6.19 -0.67
CA PHE A 171 4.97 6.27 -0.66
C PHE A 171 4.38 4.98 -0.12
N SER A 172 3.26 5.07 0.61
CA SER A 172 2.52 3.89 1.08
C SER A 172 1.03 4.16 0.99
N SER A 173 0.28 3.24 0.39
CA SER A 173 -1.18 3.22 0.42
C SER A 173 -1.65 2.54 1.69
N LEU A 174 -2.79 2.98 2.26
CA LEU A 174 -3.37 2.34 3.44
C LEU A 174 -4.17 1.07 3.11
N HIS A 175 -4.36 0.78 1.85
CA HIS A 175 -5.22 -0.29 1.35
C HIS A 175 -6.69 -0.07 1.74
N ASP A 176 -7.13 1.16 1.60
CA ASP A 176 -8.47 1.60 1.99
C ASP A 176 -9.51 1.09 0.98
N HIS A 177 -10.39 0.18 1.44
CA HIS A 177 -11.44 -0.45 0.63
C HIS A 177 -12.67 0.43 0.42
N GLU A 178 -12.61 1.68 0.91
CA GLU A 178 -13.65 2.69 0.75
C GLU A 178 -13.15 3.93 -0.02
N ALA A 179 -11.91 3.83 -0.54
CA ALA A 179 -11.29 4.86 -1.38
C ALA A 179 -11.58 4.63 -2.88
N PRO A 180 -11.36 5.66 -3.74
CA PRO A 180 -11.48 5.51 -5.18
C PRO A 180 -10.49 4.49 -5.75
N ASP A 181 -10.91 3.82 -6.84
CA ASP A 181 -10.05 2.93 -7.63
C ASP A 181 -8.90 3.69 -8.29
N THR A 182 -7.70 3.48 -7.79
CA THR A 182 -6.43 4.02 -8.31
C THR A 182 -5.63 2.99 -9.12
N MET A 183 -6.14 1.75 -9.24
CA MET A 183 -5.49 0.66 -9.96
C MET A 183 -6.20 0.31 -11.28
N GLY A 184 -7.47 0.73 -11.45
CA GLY A 184 -8.26 0.51 -12.65
C GLY A 184 -8.86 -0.88 -12.77
N ILE A 185 -9.11 -1.58 -11.65
CA ILE A 185 -9.60 -2.96 -11.64
C ILE A 185 -11.01 -3.12 -11.07
N TRP A 186 -11.59 -2.08 -10.46
CA TRP A 186 -12.93 -2.15 -9.86
C TRP A 186 -14.04 -1.47 -10.67
N SER A 187 -13.75 -1.01 -11.89
CA SER A 187 -14.77 -0.46 -12.79
C SER A 187 -15.77 -1.53 -13.26
N TYR A 188 -16.83 -1.10 -13.94
CA TYR A 188 -17.86 -1.98 -14.50
C TYR A 188 -17.38 -2.84 -15.68
N SER A 189 -16.22 -2.58 -16.24
CA SER A 189 -15.68 -3.27 -17.40
C SER A 189 -14.26 -3.79 -17.15
N ILE A 190 -14.14 -5.10 -17.03
CA ILE A 190 -12.84 -5.79 -16.96
C ILE A 190 -12.08 -5.78 -18.29
N ILE A 191 -12.78 -5.50 -19.42
CA ILE A 191 -12.16 -5.44 -20.76
C ILE A 191 -11.53 -4.06 -21.00
N HIS A 192 -12.03 -3.04 -20.32
CA HIS A 192 -11.51 -1.68 -20.37
C HIS A 192 -11.21 -1.20 -18.94
N PRO A 193 -10.22 -1.82 -18.28
CA PRO A 193 -9.83 -1.40 -16.94
C PRO A 193 -9.30 0.02 -17.02
N ARG A 194 -9.89 0.93 -16.27
CA ARG A 194 -9.49 2.34 -16.22
C ARG A 194 -9.74 2.89 -14.84
N PHE A 195 -8.71 3.46 -14.26
CA PHE A 195 -8.88 4.42 -13.18
C PHE A 195 -9.17 5.81 -13.79
N ASP A 196 -9.82 6.67 -13.01
CA ASP A 196 -10.04 8.05 -13.44
C ASP A 196 -8.70 8.81 -13.47
N GLN A 197 -8.27 9.21 -14.69
CA GLN A 197 -7.03 9.93 -14.89
C GLN A 197 -7.03 11.28 -14.16
N ARG A 198 -8.17 11.97 -14.09
CA ARG A 198 -8.32 13.25 -13.37
C ARG A 198 -8.08 13.07 -11.88
N TYR A 199 -8.60 11.97 -11.32
CA TYR A 199 -8.38 11.63 -9.92
C TYR A 199 -6.90 11.26 -9.66
N MET A 200 -6.28 10.49 -10.54
CA MET A 200 -4.86 10.16 -10.42
C MET A 200 -3.98 11.42 -10.48
N GLU A 201 -4.28 12.37 -11.37
CA GLU A 201 -3.56 13.65 -11.46
C GLU A 201 -3.72 14.49 -10.17
N LEU A 202 -4.93 14.49 -9.58
CA LEU A 202 -5.17 15.10 -8.27
C LEU A 202 -4.29 14.48 -7.20
N VAL A 203 -4.26 13.14 -7.09
CA VAL A 203 -3.46 12.40 -6.11
C VAL A 203 -1.96 12.67 -6.31
N GLN A 204 -1.47 12.59 -7.54
CA GLN A 204 -0.06 12.83 -7.85
C GLN A 204 0.38 14.26 -7.51
N LYS A 205 -0.45 15.26 -7.86
CA LYS A 205 -0.21 16.66 -7.52
C LYS A 205 -0.22 16.86 -6.01
N ALA A 206 -1.18 16.27 -5.31
CA ALA A 206 -1.29 16.34 -3.86
C ALA A 206 -0.06 15.74 -3.15
N CYS A 207 0.41 14.58 -3.62
CA CYS A 207 1.66 13.96 -3.12
C CYS A 207 2.86 14.89 -3.29
N LYS A 208 3.06 15.44 -4.50
CA LYS A 208 4.12 16.39 -4.78
C LYS A 208 4.07 17.58 -3.81
N GLU A 209 2.92 18.25 -3.72
CA GLU A 209 2.73 19.44 -2.90
C GLU A 209 2.93 19.15 -1.40
N ALA A 210 2.43 18.01 -0.91
CA ALA A 210 2.61 17.60 0.47
C ALA A 210 4.10 17.36 0.80
N VAL A 211 4.83 16.66 -0.08
CA VAL A 211 6.27 16.41 0.09
C VAL A 211 7.05 17.73 0.12
N GLU A 212 6.82 18.60 -0.86
CA GLU A 212 7.55 19.87 -0.96
C GLU A 212 7.28 20.77 0.24
N GLU A 213 6.04 20.84 0.71
CA GLU A 213 5.70 21.64 1.89
C GLU A 213 6.24 21.00 3.18
N ALA A 214 6.20 19.69 3.32
CA ALA A 214 6.81 19.01 4.48
C ALA A 214 8.30 19.33 4.59
N VAL A 215 9.03 19.36 3.47
CA VAL A 215 10.45 19.72 3.45
C VAL A 215 10.67 21.21 3.80
N ARG A 216 9.80 22.11 3.35
CA ARG A 216 9.88 23.54 3.73
C ARG A 216 9.55 23.78 5.21
N ASN A 217 8.77 22.88 5.81
CA ASN A 217 8.36 22.94 7.23
C ASN A 217 9.35 22.27 8.20
N LEU A 218 10.52 21.81 7.74
CA LEU A 218 11.52 21.17 8.58
C LEU A 218 11.93 22.06 9.74
N GLN A 219 11.89 21.51 10.95
CA GLN A 219 12.26 22.18 12.19
C GLN A 219 12.91 21.19 13.15
N PRO A 220 13.80 21.65 14.05
CA PRO A 220 14.49 20.79 15.02
C PRO A 220 13.52 20.01 15.91
N ALA A 221 13.79 18.71 16.06
CA ALA A 221 12.92 17.78 16.77
C ALA A 221 13.68 16.85 17.69
N ASP A 222 12.97 16.36 18.72
CA ASP A 222 13.33 15.22 19.53
C ASP A 222 12.35 14.06 19.24
N THR A 223 12.79 12.80 19.44
CA THR A 223 12.01 11.61 19.16
C THR A 223 11.58 10.92 20.44
N ILE A 224 10.37 10.38 20.46
CA ILE A 224 9.83 9.49 21.48
C ILE A 224 9.30 8.24 20.75
N LEU A 225 9.75 7.06 21.15
CA LEU A 225 9.35 5.80 20.56
C LEU A 225 8.57 4.96 21.57
N ALA A 226 7.59 4.21 21.09
CA ALA A 226 6.83 3.26 21.90
C ALA A 226 6.30 2.11 21.03
N GLN A 227 5.95 1.02 21.69
CA GLN A 227 5.25 -0.10 21.09
C GLN A 227 4.17 -0.59 22.05
N VAL A 228 3.01 -0.97 21.53
CA VAL A 228 1.90 -1.54 22.29
C VAL A 228 1.19 -2.59 21.43
N THR A 229 0.57 -3.58 22.07
CA THR A 229 -0.19 -4.62 21.38
C THR A 229 -1.66 -4.20 21.26
N ALA A 230 -2.23 -4.36 20.07
CA ALA A 230 -3.65 -4.17 19.77
C ALA A 230 -4.25 -5.48 19.23
N GLY A 231 -5.01 -6.16 20.05
CA GLY A 231 -5.71 -7.34 19.59
C GLY A 231 -5.04 -8.70 19.88
N PRO A 232 -5.56 -9.80 19.25
CA PRO A 232 -6.53 -9.72 18.15
C PRO A 232 -7.95 -9.31 18.59
N ASP A 233 -8.41 -9.78 19.76
CA ASP A 233 -9.81 -9.60 20.19
C ASP A 233 -10.25 -8.13 20.20
N GLY A 234 -11.30 -7.82 19.44
CA GLY A 234 -11.87 -6.49 19.33
C GLY A 234 -11.16 -5.54 18.39
N TYR A 235 -10.09 -5.98 17.69
CA TYR A 235 -9.31 -5.15 16.78
C TYR A 235 -9.18 -5.74 15.39
N VAL A 236 -8.70 -6.98 15.28
CA VAL A 236 -8.36 -7.61 14.00
C VAL A 236 -8.63 -9.11 14.06
N ASP A 237 -9.06 -9.67 12.93
CA ASP A 237 -9.16 -11.10 12.69
C ASP A 237 -8.26 -11.49 11.52
N ASP A 238 -7.82 -12.74 11.50
CA ASP A 238 -7.14 -13.35 10.36
C ASP A 238 -7.95 -14.59 9.93
N SER A 239 -8.46 -14.57 8.72
CA SER A 239 -9.33 -15.62 8.20
C SER A 239 -8.58 -16.69 7.41
N ARG A 240 -7.25 -16.59 7.26
CA ARG A 240 -6.41 -17.54 6.52
C ARG A 240 -5.43 -18.27 7.44
N GLN A 241 -5.38 -19.61 7.36
CA GLN A 241 -4.41 -20.43 8.09
C GLN A 241 -3.04 -20.47 7.37
N PRO A 242 -1.93 -20.51 8.15
CA PRO A 242 -1.89 -20.45 9.61
C PRO A 242 -2.25 -19.07 10.13
N ILE A 243 -2.90 -19.00 11.30
CA ILE A 243 -3.24 -17.72 11.92
C ILE A 243 -1.99 -17.12 12.56
N VAL A 244 -1.48 -16.05 11.99
CA VAL A 244 -0.32 -15.30 12.51
C VAL A 244 -0.64 -13.81 12.51
N TYR A 245 -0.60 -13.18 13.67
CA TYR A 245 -0.87 -11.76 13.82
C TYR A 245 0.41 -10.94 13.98
N ASP A 246 0.53 -9.84 13.21
CA ASP A 246 1.38 -8.71 13.59
C ASP A 246 0.49 -7.67 14.30
N ASN A 247 0.24 -7.92 15.59
CA ASN A 247 -0.69 -7.12 16.39
C ASN A 247 -0.01 -5.98 17.19
N ALA A 248 1.23 -5.67 16.90
CA ALA A 248 1.94 -4.57 17.55
C ALA A 248 1.68 -3.24 16.82
N ILE A 249 1.15 -2.25 17.52
CA ILE A 249 1.20 -0.85 17.09
C ILE A 249 2.59 -0.31 17.42
N ARG A 250 3.33 0.13 16.42
CA ARG A 250 4.64 0.77 16.57
C ARG A 250 4.50 2.26 16.37
N CYS A 251 5.02 3.04 17.32
CA CYS A 251 4.76 4.47 17.40
C CYS A 251 6.05 5.27 17.48
N ALA A 252 6.16 6.32 16.67
CA ALA A 252 7.22 7.33 16.75
C ALA A 252 6.59 8.72 16.84
N ARG A 253 6.77 9.41 17.97
CA ARG A 253 6.33 10.80 18.15
C ARG A 253 7.51 11.73 18.06
N PHE A 254 7.41 12.71 17.19
CA PHE A 254 8.40 13.76 17.00
C PHE A 254 7.86 15.05 17.62
N VAL A 255 8.62 15.61 18.55
CA VAL A 255 8.26 16.86 19.26
C VAL A 255 9.24 17.96 18.92
N LYS A 256 8.81 19.22 18.98
CA LYS A 256 9.72 20.36 18.81
C LYS A 256 10.84 20.27 19.85
N LYS A 257 12.07 20.41 19.40
CA LYS A 257 13.26 20.24 20.23
C LYS A 257 13.16 21.00 21.55
N GLY A 258 13.41 20.29 22.64
CA GLY A 258 13.39 20.85 24.00
C GLY A 258 11.98 21.14 24.54
N THR A 259 10.92 20.66 23.88
CA THR A 259 9.52 20.86 24.31
C THR A 259 8.75 19.53 24.27
N ASP A 260 7.47 19.56 24.67
CA ASP A 260 6.53 18.43 24.45
C ASP A 260 5.51 18.72 23.35
N ALA A 261 5.69 19.79 22.57
CA ALA A 261 4.80 20.13 21.46
C ALA A 261 5.01 19.18 20.27
N THR A 262 4.02 18.39 19.93
CA THR A 262 4.08 17.42 18.84
C THR A 262 4.16 18.11 17.48
N ILE A 263 5.09 17.66 16.63
CA ILE A 263 5.14 17.96 15.20
C ILE A 263 4.39 16.86 14.46
N ALA A 264 4.79 15.61 14.70
CA ALA A 264 4.23 14.43 14.07
C ALA A 264 4.12 13.25 15.02
N THR A 265 3.12 12.40 14.80
CA THR A 265 3.08 11.04 15.34
C THR A 265 2.97 10.08 14.16
N VAL A 266 3.95 9.19 14.00
CA VAL A 266 3.92 8.12 13.01
C VAL A 266 3.51 6.83 13.71
N VAL A 267 2.57 6.12 13.14
CA VAL A 267 2.11 4.81 13.64
C VAL A 267 2.14 3.79 12.50
N GLU A 268 2.43 2.53 12.84
CA GLU A 268 2.34 1.39 11.92
C GLU A 268 1.59 0.26 12.60
N TRP A 269 0.66 -0.37 11.88
CA TRP A 269 -0.12 -1.52 12.30
C TRP A 269 -0.74 -2.20 11.08
N GLY A 270 -0.85 -3.53 11.07
CA GLY A 270 -1.38 -4.30 9.96
C GLY A 270 -2.86 -4.61 10.12
N CYS A 271 -3.72 -3.90 9.36
CA CYS A 271 -5.16 -4.22 9.27
C CYS A 271 -5.76 -3.51 8.05
N HIS A 272 -6.58 -4.23 7.28
CA HIS A 272 -7.32 -3.64 6.17
C HIS A 272 -8.30 -2.57 6.65
N PRO A 273 -8.28 -1.34 6.13
CA PRO A 273 -9.36 -0.37 6.32
C PRO A 273 -10.57 -0.78 5.46
N GLU A 274 -11.43 -1.62 6.07
CA GLU A 274 -12.60 -2.20 5.42
C GLU A 274 -13.75 -2.47 6.40
N THR A 275 -13.80 -1.69 7.49
CA THR A 275 -14.77 -1.84 8.59
C THR A 275 -16.22 -1.75 8.12
N LEU A 276 -16.47 -1.04 7.02
CA LEU A 276 -17.80 -0.79 6.47
C LEU A 276 -18.27 -1.88 5.49
N GLY A 277 -17.36 -2.72 5.00
CA GLY A 277 -17.68 -3.82 4.10
C GLY A 277 -18.24 -3.38 2.74
N GLY A 278 -18.52 -4.36 1.87
CA GLY A 278 -18.89 -4.13 0.48
C GLY A 278 -20.25 -3.47 0.22
N ALA A 279 -21.07 -3.26 1.25
CA ALA A 279 -22.36 -2.58 1.11
C ALA A 279 -22.27 -1.05 1.23
N ASN A 280 -21.15 -0.52 1.73
CA ASN A 280 -20.94 0.92 1.79
C ASN A 280 -20.81 1.53 0.39
N SER A 281 -21.42 2.71 0.22
CA SER A 281 -21.39 3.48 -1.03
C SER A 281 -20.83 4.88 -0.88
N LEU A 282 -20.26 5.21 0.29
CA LEU A 282 -19.64 6.50 0.56
C LEU A 282 -18.12 6.38 0.61
N LEU A 283 -17.43 7.35 0.04
CA LEU A 283 -15.98 7.47 0.20
C LEU A 283 -15.67 7.88 1.63
N THR A 284 -14.70 7.21 2.24
CA THR A 284 -14.27 7.46 3.62
C THR A 284 -12.87 6.91 3.83
N SER A 285 -12.13 7.45 4.78
CA SER A 285 -10.84 6.92 5.23
C SER A 285 -10.97 5.78 6.26
N ASP A 286 -12.18 5.23 6.45
CA ASP A 286 -12.50 4.13 7.38
C ASP A 286 -11.96 4.39 8.80
N PHE A 287 -11.63 3.36 9.60
CA PHE A 287 -11.10 3.52 10.95
C PHE A 287 -9.78 4.32 10.98
N SER A 288 -9.02 4.34 9.90
CA SER A 288 -7.73 5.03 9.84
C SER A 288 -7.88 6.55 9.96
N GLY A 289 -8.96 7.12 9.44
CA GLY A 289 -9.32 8.52 9.64
C GLY A 289 -9.62 8.84 11.09
N TYR A 290 -10.49 8.07 11.71
CA TYR A 290 -10.84 8.22 13.13
C TYR A 290 -9.62 8.02 14.05
N TRP A 291 -8.73 7.05 13.74
CA TRP A 291 -7.52 6.84 14.52
C TRP A 291 -6.61 8.06 14.51
N ARG A 292 -6.30 8.58 13.32
CA ARG A 292 -5.43 9.75 13.16
C ARG A 292 -6.02 10.99 13.85
N ASP A 293 -7.30 11.24 13.63
CA ASP A 293 -8.01 12.37 14.22
C ASP A 293 -8.01 12.30 15.76
N ALA A 294 -8.27 11.11 16.30
CA ALA A 294 -8.28 10.87 17.73
C ALA A 294 -6.87 10.99 18.38
N VAL A 295 -5.79 10.60 17.67
CA VAL A 295 -4.42 10.84 18.14
C VAL A 295 -4.10 12.34 18.16
N GLU A 296 -4.54 13.08 17.15
CA GLU A 296 -4.33 14.53 17.04
C GLU A 296 -5.13 15.32 18.09
N HIS A 297 -6.42 15.05 18.19
CA HIS A 297 -7.37 15.88 18.96
C HIS A 297 -7.80 15.27 20.30
N GLY A 298 -7.71 13.94 20.41
CA GLY A 298 -8.12 13.18 21.59
C GLY A 298 -9.44 12.45 21.41
N VAL A 299 -9.75 11.63 22.41
CA VAL A 299 -10.99 10.86 22.52
C VAL A 299 -11.74 11.39 23.75
N PRO A 300 -13.04 11.72 23.64
CA PRO A 300 -13.81 12.27 24.75
C PRO A 300 -14.09 11.22 25.85
N GLU A 301 -14.46 11.68 27.03
CA GLU A 301 -14.92 10.82 28.12
C GLU A 301 -16.25 10.10 27.75
N PRO A 302 -16.58 8.94 28.31
CA PRO A 302 -15.80 8.20 29.32
C PRO A 302 -14.64 7.40 28.71
N ASN A 303 -13.61 7.12 29.52
CA ASN A 303 -12.41 6.37 29.14
C ASN A 303 -11.64 6.98 27.96
N GLY A 304 -11.77 8.28 27.78
CA GLY A 304 -11.10 9.02 26.73
C GLY A 304 -9.64 9.35 27.04
N VAL A 305 -9.00 10.03 26.10
CA VAL A 305 -7.60 10.47 26.23
C VAL A 305 -7.43 11.82 25.55
N LYS A 306 -6.64 12.71 26.17
CA LYS A 306 -6.28 13.98 25.52
C LYS A 306 -5.34 13.70 24.34
N GLY A 307 -5.60 14.32 23.19
CA GLY A 307 -4.77 14.20 22.00
C GLY A 307 -3.31 14.66 22.20
N LEU A 308 -2.46 14.23 21.31
CA LEU A 308 -1.03 14.58 21.30
C LEU A 308 -0.77 15.90 20.56
N GLY A 309 -1.72 16.36 19.75
CA GLY A 309 -1.53 17.46 18.80
C GLY A 309 -0.63 17.05 17.62
N GLY A 310 -0.24 18.03 16.81
CA GLY A 310 0.55 17.81 15.62
C GLY A 310 -0.23 17.04 14.54
N MET A 311 0.47 16.35 13.64
CA MET A 311 -0.13 15.55 12.59
C MET A 311 0.16 14.06 12.81
N CYS A 312 -0.88 13.23 12.81
CA CYS A 312 -0.74 11.78 12.87
C CYS A 312 -0.66 11.20 11.45
N ILE A 313 0.29 10.29 11.23
CA ILE A 313 0.53 9.61 9.96
C ILE A 313 0.50 8.11 10.25
N TYR A 314 -0.45 7.42 9.65
CA TYR A 314 -0.53 5.97 9.72
C TYR A 314 0.11 5.38 8.45
N PHE A 315 1.07 4.50 8.62
CA PHE A 315 1.57 3.63 7.56
C PHE A 315 1.00 2.23 7.73
N GLN A 316 0.50 1.66 6.65
CA GLN A 316 -0.02 0.30 6.68
C GLN A 316 1.09 -0.69 7.04
N GLY A 317 0.77 -1.62 7.93
CA GLY A 317 1.65 -2.73 8.25
C GLY A 317 1.48 -3.91 7.30
N LEU A 318 1.61 -5.12 7.81
CA LEU A 318 1.46 -6.34 7.03
C LEU A 318 0.01 -6.80 7.08
N VAL A 319 -0.65 -6.83 5.92
CA VAL A 319 -2.09 -7.13 5.80
C VAL A 319 -2.40 -8.43 5.07
N GLY A 320 -1.38 -9.13 4.55
CA GLY A 320 -1.54 -10.49 4.07
C GLY A 320 -2.13 -11.40 5.15
N GLY A 321 -2.62 -12.60 4.79
CA GLY A 321 -3.35 -13.46 5.73
C GLY A 321 -4.80 -13.03 5.93
N LEU A 322 -5.26 -11.95 5.31
CA LEU A 322 -6.59 -11.33 5.45
C LEU A 322 -6.83 -10.69 6.82
N MET A 323 -5.86 -9.91 7.28
CA MET A 323 -5.94 -9.11 8.50
C MET A 323 -7.05 -8.07 8.38
N THR A 324 -8.22 -8.32 9.00
CA THR A 324 -9.46 -7.56 8.77
C THR A 324 -10.21 -7.27 10.06
N PRO A 325 -10.92 -6.13 10.16
CA PRO A 325 -11.85 -5.89 11.26
C PRO A 325 -13.26 -6.44 10.99
N LEU A 326 -13.55 -6.96 9.78
CA LEU A 326 -14.91 -7.38 9.38
C LEU A 326 -15.52 -8.41 10.33
N HIS A 327 -14.75 -9.38 10.77
CA HIS A 327 -15.24 -10.50 11.57
C HIS A 327 -15.06 -10.31 13.08
N THR A 328 -14.48 -9.18 13.51
CA THR A 328 -14.30 -8.89 14.93
C THR A 328 -15.46 -8.07 15.49
N THR A 329 -15.70 -8.21 16.80
CA THR A 329 -16.67 -7.39 17.55
C THR A 329 -15.90 -6.31 18.28
N VAL A 330 -15.99 -5.07 17.79
CA VAL A 330 -15.28 -3.92 18.35
C VAL A 330 -16.03 -3.39 19.57
N PRO A 331 -15.39 -3.35 20.77
CA PRO A 331 -16.00 -2.74 21.94
C PRO A 331 -15.95 -1.21 21.82
N HIS A 332 -17.05 -0.56 22.20
CA HIS A 332 -17.03 0.89 22.38
C HIS A 332 -16.39 1.25 23.72
N ARG A 333 -15.68 2.38 23.77
CA ARG A 333 -14.98 2.88 24.96
C ARG A 333 -15.87 3.11 26.19
N ASN A 334 -17.21 3.20 26.03
CA ASN A 334 -18.13 3.31 27.16
C ASN A 334 -18.28 2.01 27.97
N GLY A 335 -17.69 0.89 27.51
CA GLY A 335 -17.74 -0.40 28.18
C GLY A 335 -19.07 -1.15 28.08
N VAL A 336 -20.05 -0.60 27.37
CA VAL A 336 -21.41 -1.16 27.21
C VAL A 336 -21.66 -1.59 25.78
N ASP A 337 -21.50 -0.68 24.82
CA ASP A 337 -21.81 -0.93 23.41
C ASP A 337 -20.72 -1.76 22.74
N LYS A 338 -21.12 -2.55 21.76
CA LYS A 338 -20.24 -3.36 20.93
C LYS A 338 -20.78 -3.40 19.50
N PHE A 339 -19.89 -3.26 18.53
CA PHE A 339 -20.25 -3.23 17.12
C PHE A 339 -19.68 -4.46 16.40
N ARG A 340 -20.56 -5.32 15.91
CA ARG A 340 -20.20 -6.50 15.11
C ARG A 340 -20.36 -6.23 13.63
N GLU A 341 -21.54 -5.71 13.26
CA GLU A 341 -21.89 -5.45 11.88
C GLU A 341 -21.13 -4.25 11.31
N PRO A 342 -20.84 -4.25 10.00
CA PRO A 342 -20.21 -3.12 9.32
C PRO A 342 -20.97 -1.81 9.54
N SER A 343 -20.31 -0.80 10.06
CA SER A 343 -20.91 0.53 10.28
C SER A 343 -19.85 1.60 10.57
N PHE A 344 -20.22 2.87 10.44
CA PHE A 344 -19.36 3.99 10.81
C PHE A 344 -19.06 4.04 12.31
N GLU A 345 -20.02 3.62 13.15
CA GLU A 345 -19.82 3.52 14.61
C GLU A 345 -18.76 2.46 14.94
N LYS A 346 -18.70 1.36 14.18
CA LYS A 346 -17.64 0.35 14.32
C LYS A 346 -16.29 0.91 13.92
N ALA A 347 -16.21 1.61 12.80
CA ALA A 347 -14.99 2.25 12.32
C ALA A 347 -14.48 3.30 13.32
N GLN A 348 -15.38 4.14 13.84
CA GLN A 348 -15.06 5.12 14.87
C GLN A 348 -14.56 4.47 16.16
N ALA A 349 -15.27 3.45 16.66
CA ALA A 349 -14.87 2.76 17.89
C ALA A 349 -13.50 2.09 17.75
N LEU A 350 -13.22 1.48 16.61
CA LEU A 350 -11.90 0.89 16.34
C LEU A 350 -10.80 1.95 16.31
N GLY A 351 -11.01 3.05 15.59
CA GLY A 351 -10.06 4.16 15.50
C GLY A 351 -9.80 4.81 16.86
N GLU A 352 -10.85 5.07 17.66
CA GLU A 352 -10.72 5.63 19.01
C GLU A 352 -9.95 4.68 19.96
N ASN A 353 -10.23 3.37 19.92
CA ASN A 353 -9.53 2.37 20.73
C ASN A 353 -8.03 2.30 20.38
N LEU A 354 -7.69 2.32 19.09
CA LEU A 354 -6.30 2.36 18.61
C LEU A 354 -5.60 3.65 19.06
N ALA A 355 -6.30 4.79 19.03
CA ALA A 355 -5.78 6.08 19.51
C ALA A 355 -5.49 6.08 21.00
N ILE A 356 -6.39 5.52 21.81
CA ILE A 356 -6.20 5.39 23.27
C ILE A 356 -4.95 4.55 23.55
N LEU A 357 -4.77 3.42 22.89
CA LEU A 357 -3.56 2.59 23.00
C LEU A 357 -2.29 3.36 22.61
N THR A 358 -2.33 4.02 21.46
CA THR A 358 -1.20 4.81 20.91
C THR A 358 -0.77 5.93 21.85
N VAL A 359 -1.72 6.74 22.30
CA VAL A 359 -1.45 7.90 23.16
C VAL A 359 -0.92 7.44 24.52
N ASN A 360 -1.53 6.42 25.11
CA ASN A 360 -1.10 5.87 26.39
C ASN A 360 0.29 5.23 26.29
N ALA A 361 0.61 4.54 25.20
CA ALA A 361 1.94 3.99 24.98
C ALA A 361 3.01 5.08 24.92
N LEU A 362 2.75 6.15 24.15
CA LEU A 362 3.70 7.27 23.97
C LEU A 362 3.87 8.16 25.21
N ARG A 363 2.90 8.13 26.14
CA ARG A 363 3.00 8.82 27.44
C ARG A 363 3.45 7.92 28.58
N GLY A 364 3.42 6.60 28.35
CA GLY A 364 3.72 5.60 29.37
C GLY A 364 5.21 5.49 29.68
N GLU A 365 5.51 4.84 30.79
CA GLU A 365 6.89 4.64 31.28
C GLU A 365 7.76 3.79 30.35
N LYS A 366 7.14 2.97 29.49
CA LYS A 366 7.85 2.14 28.49
C LYS A 366 8.25 2.91 27.24
N ALA A 367 7.77 4.14 27.05
CA ALA A 367 8.24 5.01 25.97
C ALA A 367 9.69 5.43 26.23
N TRP A 368 10.50 5.47 25.19
CA TRP A 368 11.89 5.86 25.32
C TRP A 368 12.28 6.98 24.35
N ARG A 369 13.29 7.74 24.71
CA ARG A 369 13.86 8.81 23.90
C ARG A 369 15.20 8.33 23.36
N PRO A 370 15.35 8.06 22.06
CA PRO A 370 16.63 7.69 21.49
C PRO A 370 17.62 8.86 21.57
N THR A 371 18.89 8.54 21.77
CA THR A 371 19.99 9.51 21.67
C THR A 371 20.58 9.56 20.27
N ASP A 372 20.41 8.51 19.50
CA ASP A 372 20.77 8.48 18.08
C ASP A 372 19.74 9.29 17.28
N THR A 373 20.23 10.18 16.45
CA THR A 373 19.43 11.07 15.59
C THR A 373 19.76 10.90 14.11
N ARG A 374 20.62 9.94 13.77
CA ARG A 374 21.05 9.71 12.38
C ARG A 374 19.88 9.39 11.49
N VAL A 375 19.94 9.88 10.25
CA VAL A 375 19.03 9.50 9.18
C VAL A 375 19.84 8.77 8.11
N ALA A 376 19.35 7.63 7.69
CA ALA A 376 19.96 6.86 6.60
C ALA A 376 18.86 6.22 5.76
N VAL A 377 19.15 6.00 4.49
CA VAL A 377 18.23 5.35 3.55
C VAL A 377 19.00 4.51 2.54
N ALA A 378 18.47 3.34 2.24
CA ALA A 378 18.85 2.57 1.06
C ALA A 378 17.59 2.21 0.29
N ALA A 379 17.64 2.37 -1.03
CA ALA A 379 16.58 1.96 -1.93
C ALA A 379 17.15 1.04 -3.01
N LYS A 380 16.36 0.07 -3.44
CA LYS A 380 16.74 -0.91 -4.45
C LYS A 380 15.59 -1.24 -5.37
N THR A 381 15.80 -1.03 -6.66
CA THR A 381 14.89 -1.55 -7.69
C THR A 381 15.06 -3.07 -7.80
N ILE A 382 13.96 -3.78 -7.70
CA ILE A 382 13.91 -5.23 -7.82
C ILE A 382 12.98 -5.68 -8.94
N PHE A 383 13.11 -6.94 -9.35
CA PHE A 383 12.26 -7.57 -10.35
C PHE A 383 11.67 -8.85 -9.77
N VAL A 384 10.35 -8.89 -9.68
CA VAL A 384 9.60 -10.02 -9.13
C VAL A 384 8.97 -10.85 -10.25
N PRO A 385 9.02 -12.18 -10.19
CA PRO A 385 8.37 -13.02 -11.17
C PRO A 385 6.85 -12.87 -11.08
N MET A 386 6.20 -12.81 -12.25
CA MET A 386 4.74 -12.78 -12.35
C MET A 386 4.25 -13.98 -13.14
N SER A 387 3.23 -14.65 -12.68
CA SER A 387 2.74 -15.90 -13.26
C SER A 387 1.21 -15.96 -13.29
N GLY A 388 0.66 -16.96 -13.99
CA GLY A 388 -0.78 -17.18 -14.06
C GLY A 388 -1.55 -16.04 -14.72
N LEU A 389 -2.77 -15.80 -14.25
CA LEU A 389 -3.66 -14.77 -14.78
C LEU A 389 -3.13 -13.36 -14.53
N SER A 390 -2.52 -13.11 -13.37
CA SER A 390 -1.89 -11.82 -13.05
C SER A 390 -0.78 -11.49 -14.04
N GLY A 391 0.09 -12.46 -14.33
CA GLY A 391 1.13 -12.31 -15.35
C GLY A 391 0.57 -12.04 -16.75
N CYS A 392 -0.51 -12.72 -17.14
CA CYS A 392 -1.21 -12.44 -18.41
C CYS A 392 -1.83 -11.05 -18.41
N GLY A 393 -2.47 -10.63 -17.32
CA GLY A 393 -3.06 -9.31 -17.18
C GLY A 393 -2.03 -8.19 -17.34
N VAL A 394 -0.89 -8.33 -16.68
CA VAL A 394 0.26 -7.40 -16.80
C VAL A 394 0.81 -7.39 -18.23
N PHE A 395 1.01 -8.57 -18.84
CA PHE A 395 1.50 -8.68 -20.22
C PHE A 395 0.57 -7.99 -21.23
N LEU A 396 -0.74 -8.14 -21.06
CA LEU A 396 -1.74 -7.47 -21.88
C LEU A 396 -1.90 -5.99 -21.52
N GLY A 397 -1.33 -5.55 -20.40
CA GLY A 397 -1.46 -4.18 -19.88
C GLY A 397 -2.85 -3.87 -19.37
N LEU A 398 -3.54 -4.88 -18.84
CA LEU A 398 -4.87 -4.74 -18.27
C LEU A 398 -4.83 -4.31 -16.79
N VAL A 399 -3.80 -4.70 -16.06
CA VAL A 399 -3.71 -4.46 -14.61
C VAL A 399 -2.52 -3.56 -14.27
N HIS A 400 -1.32 -3.89 -14.72
CA HIS A 400 -0.10 -3.14 -14.45
C HIS A 400 0.49 -2.59 -15.74
N PRO A 401 1.07 -1.37 -15.77
CA PRO A 401 1.50 -0.72 -17.01
C PRO A 401 2.69 -1.34 -17.71
N GLY A 402 3.38 -2.32 -17.11
CA GLY A 402 4.53 -2.89 -17.75
C GLY A 402 4.84 -4.34 -17.37
N TRP A 403 5.37 -5.06 -18.33
CA TRP A 403 5.95 -6.38 -18.17
C TRP A 403 7.45 -6.32 -18.46
N TYR A 404 8.25 -6.52 -17.47
CA TYR A 404 9.71 -6.53 -17.61
C TYR A 404 10.22 -7.95 -17.91
N TRP A 405 9.94 -8.47 -19.11
CA TRP A 405 10.33 -9.82 -19.56
C TRP A 405 9.90 -10.92 -18.58
N GLY A 406 8.62 -10.94 -18.23
CA GLY A 406 8.04 -11.89 -17.28
C GLY A 406 8.25 -11.54 -15.81
N LYS A 407 8.68 -10.31 -15.51
CA LYS A 407 8.89 -9.83 -14.15
C LYS A 407 8.29 -8.45 -13.95
N GLY A 408 7.54 -8.25 -12.90
CA GLY A 408 7.15 -6.93 -12.43
C GLY A 408 8.37 -6.18 -11.91
N LYS A 409 8.47 -4.88 -12.18
CA LYS A 409 9.50 -4.00 -11.64
C LYS A 409 8.92 -3.23 -10.47
N THR A 410 9.61 -3.29 -9.33
CA THR A 410 9.20 -2.61 -8.11
C THR A 410 10.42 -2.18 -7.28
N GLU A 411 10.22 -1.79 -6.03
CA GLU A 411 11.23 -1.18 -5.17
C GLU A 411 11.11 -1.66 -3.72
N LEU A 412 12.25 -1.80 -3.05
CA LEU A 412 12.36 -1.99 -1.61
C LEU A 412 13.23 -0.88 -1.03
N ASP A 413 12.83 -0.36 0.15
CA ASP A 413 13.61 0.62 0.89
C ASP A 413 13.91 0.15 2.31
N VAL A 414 15.04 0.60 2.85
CA VAL A 414 15.33 0.60 4.29
C VAL A 414 15.58 2.05 4.69
N ILE A 415 14.82 2.54 5.67
CA ILE A 415 14.93 3.90 6.19
C ILE A 415 15.23 3.83 7.69
N GLN A 416 16.25 4.53 8.16
CA GLN A 416 16.59 4.63 9.57
C GLN A 416 16.46 6.06 10.07
N ILE A 417 15.85 6.22 11.25
CA ILE A 417 15.71 7.48 11.97
C ILE A 417 16.08 7.20 13.44
N GLY A 418 17.38 7.30 13.74
CA GLY A 418 17.90 6.86 15.04
C GLY A 418 17.60 5.39 15.35
N ASP A 419 16.88 5.13 16.44
CA ASP A 419 16.49 3.78 16.87
C ASP A 419 15.31 3.19 16.06
N LEU A 420 14.63 3.96 15.23
CA LEU A 420 13.59 3.50 14.31
C LEU A 420 14.21 3.01 13.00
N GLU A 421 13.91 1.77 12.62
CA GLU A 421 14.22 1.22 11.29
C GLU A 421 12.93 0.81 10.59
N MET A 422 12.79 1.17 9.32
CA MET A 422 11.63 0.87 8.48
C MET A 422 12.08 0.05 7.27
N LEU A 423 11.38 -1.04 6.96
CA LEU A 423 11.53 -1.82 5.73
C LEU A 423 10.24 -1.72 4.93
N THR A 424 10.32 -1.35 3.66
CA THR A 424 9.15 -1.26 2.77
C THR A 424 8.88 -2.57 2.06
N ILE A 425 7.58 -2.85 1.84
CA ILE A 425 7.08 -4.03 1.15
C ILE A 425 6.09 -3.57 0.07
N PRO A 426 6.31 -3.91 -1.22
CA PRO A 426 5.50 -3.39 -2.34
C PRO A 426 4.22 -4.20 -2.59
N GLY A 427 3.45 -4.48 -1.56
CA GLY A 427 2.22 -5.26 -1.60
C GLY A 427 1.82 -5.79 -0.23
N GLU A 428 0.97 -6.80 -0.22
CA GLU A 428 0.31 -7.38 0.95
C GLU A 428 1.07 -8.63 1.44
N MET A 429 2.13 -8.40 2.25
CA MET A 429 2.92 -9.51 2.79
C MET A 429 2.18 -10.22 3.93
N TYR A 430 2.25 -11.54 3.94
CA TYR A 430 1.76 -12.37 5.03
C TYR A 430 2.63 -12.22 6.28
N PRO A 431 2.02 -12.00 7.47
CA PRO A 431 2.75 -11.70 8.70
C PRO A 431 3.79 -12.75 9.08
N GLU A 432 3.57 -14.03 8.79
CA GLU A 432 4.51 -15.11 9.10
C GLU A 432 5.86 -14.99 8.38
N ILE A 433 5.94 -14.25 7.27
CA ILE A 433 7.23 -13.97 6.61
C ILE A 433 8.09 -13.01 7.45
N ALA A 434 7.43 -12.13 8.20
CA ALA A 434 8.08 -11.16 9.05
C ALA A 434 8.30 -11.66 10.47
N GLU A 435 7.29 -12.31 11.06
CA GLU A 435 7.27 -12.72 12.46
C GLU A 435 7.71 -14.18 12.68
N GLY A 436 7.68 -14.99 11.61
CA GLY A 436 7.85 -16.44 11.70
C GLY A 436 6.51 -17.17 11.82
N GLY A 437 6.55 -18.50 11.84
CA GLY A 437 5.34 -19.31 11.89
C GLY A 437 4.90 -19.84 10.54
N ILE A 438 5.75 -19.71 9.50
CA ILE A 438 5.48 -20.32 8.20
C ILE A 438 5.36 -21.83 8.34
N GLU A 439 4.27 -22.39 7.83
CA GLU A 439 4.01 -23.82 7.81
C GLU A 439 4.23 -24.43 6.42
N SER A 440 4.24 -25.76 6.39
CA SER A 440 4.19 -26.55 5.14
C SER A 440 3.03 -27.56 5.27
N PRO A 441 1.78 -27.10 5.09
CA PRO A 441 0.61 -27.93 5.35
C PRO A 441 0.47 -29.02 4.29
N ALA A 442 0.00 -30.19 4.74
CA ALA A 442 -0.39 -31.26 3.81
C ALA A 442 -1.50 -30.76 2.87
N GLY A 443 -1.36 -31.04 1.60
CA GLY A 443 -2.28 -30.57 0.55
C GLY A 443 -1.84 -29.31 -0.17
N ALA A 444 -0.89 -28.54 0.36
CA ALA A 444 -0.34 -27.40 -0.36
C ALA A 444 0.30 -27.81 -1.71
N ASP A 445 0.25 -26.90 -2.70
CA ASP A 445 0.76 -27.16 -4.06
C ASP A 445 2.27 -27.38 -4.11
N TYR A 446 3.02 -26.81 -3.14
CA TYR A 446 4.49 -26.87 -3.05
C TYR A 446 4.93 -27.38 -1.67
N PRO A 447 4.72 -28.67 -1.36
CA PRO A 447 5.06 -29.24 -0.04
C PRO A 447 6.58 -29.35 0.12
N SER A 448 7.19 -28.28 0.60
CA SER A 448 8.62 -28.16 0.87
C SER A 448 8.85 -27.45 2.20
N PRO A 449 9.99 -27.62 2.86
CA PRO A 449 10.33 -26.76 3.99
C PRO A 449 10.20 -25.28 3.61
N PRO A 450 9.75 -24.41 4.53
CA PRO A 450 9.69 -22.98 4.30
C PRO A 450 11.03 -22.42 3.84
N ILE A 451 11.01 -21.55 2.82
CA ILE A 451 12.20 -20.93 2.25
C ILE A 451 12.30 -19.43 2.54
N GLU A 452 11.21 -18.81 3.00
CA GLU A 452 11.17 -17.43 3.47
C GLU A 452 11.62 -17.34 4.94
N VAL A 453 12.84 -17.80 5.20
CA VAL A 453 13.48 -17.83 6.51
C VAL A 453 14.90 -17.27 6.42
N PRO A 454 15.40 -16.59 7.48
CA PRO A 454 14.77 -16.28 8.76
C PRO A 454 13.68 -15.21 8.63
N PRO A 455 12.80 -15.02 9.64
CA PRO A 455 11.79 -13.97 9.65
C PRO A 455 12.42 -12.59 9.47
N LEU A 456 11.84 -11.74 8.58
CA LEU A 456 12.46 -10.47 8.18
C LEU A 456 12.66 -9.51 9.35
N ARG A 457 11.67 -9.38 10.24
CA ARG A 457 11.74 -8.44 11.37
C ARG A 457 12.89 -8.79 12.33
N SER A 458 13.21 -10.06 12.47
CA SER A 458 14.34 -10.51 13.29
C SER A 458 15.71 -10.10 12.71
N GLN A 459 15.77 -9.71 11.44
CA GLN A 459 16.99 -9.29 10.76
C GLN A 459 17.19 -7.77 10.76
N MET A 460 16.17 -7.02 11.15
CA MET A 460 16.26 -5.57 11.36
C MET A 460 17.05 -5.24 12.62
N LYS A 461 17.71 -4.09 12.67
CA LYS A 461 18.61 -3.70 13.76
C LYS A 461 18.13 -2.50 14.57
N GLY A 462 17.04 -1.85 14.15
CA GLY A 462 16.39 -0.84 14.97
C GLY A 462 15.91 -1.40 16.30
N LYS A 463 15.74 -0.56 17.29
CA LYS A 463 15.04 -0.95 18.53
C LYS A 463 13.53 -0.94 18.32
N LEU A 464 13.04 -0.10 17.39
CA LEU A 464 11.69 -0.12 16.87
C LEU A 464 11.75 -0.43 15.38
N ASN A 465 11.14 -1.53 14.94
CA ASN A 465 11.21 -2.03 13.57
C ASN A 465 9.82 -2.01 12.92
N MET A 466 9.57 -1.05 12.02
CA MET A 466 8.34 -0.97 11.23
C MET A 466 8.51 -1.70 9.90
N MET A 467 7.51 -2.45 9.47
CA MET A 467 7.46 -3.00 8.12
C MET A 467 6.25 -2.39 7.40
N VAL A 468 6.52 -1.53 6.43
CA VAL A 468 5.49 -0.74 5.75
C VAL A 468 5.04 -1.47 4.50
N GLY A 469 3.80 -1.95 4.52
CA GLY A 469 3.13 -2.60 3.39
C GLY A 469 2.66 -1.60 2.32
N LEU A 470 2.29 -2.12 1.14
CA LEU A 470 1.82 -1.35 -0.01
C LEU A 470 2.67 -0.11 -0.28
N ALA A 471 3.97 -0.28 -0.09
CA ALA A 471 4.94 0.81 -0.18
C ALA A 471 5.61 0.83 -1.55
N ASN A 472 5.58 1.98 -2.21
CA ASN A 472 6.08 2.26 -3.55
C ASN A 472 5.41 1.47 -4.69
N ASP A 473 4.54 0.51 -4.38
CA ASP A 473 3.79 -0.31 -5.35
C ASP A 473 2.67 -1.09 -4.65
N GLU A 474 1.78 -1.68 -5.46
CA GLU A 474 0.78 -2.65 -5.00
C GLU A 474 0.74 -3.83 -5.97
N LEU A 475 1.40 -4.92 -5.57
CA LEU A 475 1.53 -6.14 -6.38
C LEU A 475 0.59 -7.28 -5.93
N GLY A 476 -0.25 -7.04 -4.90
CA GLY A 476 -1.11 -8.06 -4.29
C GLY A 476 -0.41 -8.89 -3.22
N TYR A 477 -0.95 -10.08 -2.95
CA TYR A 477 -0.54 -10.94 -1.84
C TYR A 477 0.82 -11.63 -2.04
N PHE A 478 1.66 -11.57 -0.99
CA PHE A 478 2.93 -12.30 -0.89
C PHE A 478 2.77 -13.48 0.06
N ILE A 479 2.33 -14.61 -0.51
CA ILE A 479 2.03 -15.84 0.20
C ILE A 479 3.30 -16.70 0.30
N PRO A 480 3.67 -17.24 1.47
CA PRO A 480 4.78 -18.19 1.58
C PRO A 480 4.61 -19.35 0.60
N LYS A 481 5.66 -19.70 -0.14
CA LYS A 481 5.56 -20.70 -1.20
C LYS A 481 5.06 -22.06 -0.71
N SER A 482 5.48 -22.47 0.48
CA SER A 482 5.04 -23.73 1.10
C SER A 482 3.57 -23.75 1.52
N GLN A 483 2.89 -22.59 1.55
CA GLN A 483 1.48 -22.42 1.89
C GLN A 483 0.59 -22.14 0.68
N TRP A 484 1.15 -22.16 -0.52
CA TRP A 484 0.42 -21.93 -1.76
C TRP A 484 -0.58 -23.07 -2.01
N ASP A 485 -1.86 -22.72 -2.19
CA ASP A 485 -2.98 -23.68 -2.15
C ASP A 485 -4.01 -23.35 -3.24
N LYS A 486 -3.80 -23.84 -4.45
CA LYS A 486 -4.69 -23.60 -5.60
C LYS A 486 -5.35 -24.85 -6.16
N LYS A 487 -4.74 -26.01 -5.93
CA LYS A 487 -5.15 -27.29 -6.53
C LYS A 487 -5.52 -28.30 -5.45
N PRO A 488 -6.58 -29.12 -5.68
CA PRO A 488 -6.89 -30.21 -4.76
C PRO A 488 -5.77 -31.30 -4.79
N PRO A 489 -5.53 -31.98 -3.65
CA PRO A 489 -6.16 -31.74 -2.35
C PRO A 489 -5.74 -30.41 -1.76
N TYR A 490 -6.68 -29.71 -1.12
CA TYR A 490 -6.38 -28.41 -0.54
C TYR A 490 -5.73 -28.53 0.85
N ALA A 491 -4.95 -27.54 1.21
CA ALA A 491 -4.31 -27.44 2.52
C ALA A 491 -5.34 -27.45 3.68
N TYR A 492 -4.87 -27.85 4.87
CA TYR A 492 -5.67 -27.89 6.10
C TYR A 492 -6.95 -28.75 6.02
N GLY A 493 -6.94 -29.78 5.16
CA GLY A 493 -8.08 -30.71 5.02
C GLY A 493 -9.33 -30.09 4.38
N ARG A 494 -9.21 -28.94 3.72
CA ARG A 494 -10.32 -28.32 2.98
C ARG A 494 -10.69 -29.21 1.79
N THR A 495 -11.98 -29.33 1.50
CA THR A 495 -12.47 -30.26 0.45
C THR A 495 -13.22 -29.56 -0.68
N LYS A 496 -13.76 -28.37 -0.43
CA LYS A 496 -14.63 -27.67 -1.39
C LYS A 496 -13.90 -26.60 -2.20
N ALA A 497 -12.99 -25.88 -1.57
CA ALA A 497 -12.28 -24.76 -2.17
C ALA A 497 -10.94 -24.52 -1.44
N PRO A 498 -9.94 -23.92 -2.11
CA PRO A 498 -8.72 -23.45 -1.46
C PRO A 498 -9.02 -22.35 -0.43
N GLN A 499 -8.01 -21.92 0.28
CA GLN A 499 -8.06 -20.65 1.01
C GLN A 499 -8.09 -19.49 0.00
N TYR A 500 -8.54 -18.31 0.45
CA TYR A 500 -8.51 -17.11 -0.36
C TYR A 500 -7.08 -16.53 -0.41
N GLY A 501 -6.71 -15.88 -1.51
CA GLY A 501 -5.49 -15.08 -1.65
C GLY A 501 -4.72 -15.31 -2.94
N GLU A 502 -4.60 -16.54 -3.41
CA GLU A 502 -3.76 -16.91 -4.56
C GLU A 502 -4.21 -16.27 -5.88
N GLU A 503 -5.48 -15.97 -6.06
CA GLU A 503 -6.00 -15.27 -7.23
C GLU A 503 -5.56 -13.81 -7.30
N ASN A 504 -5.28 -13.20 -6.15
CA ASN A 504 -4.82 -11.82 -6.04
C ASN A 504 -3.30 -11.71 -5.81
N SER A 505 -2.58 -12.81 -5.95
CA SER A 505 -1.12 -12.86 -5.87
C SER A 505 -0.48 -12.87 -7.26
N PRO A 506 0.66 -12.23 -7.47
CA PRO A 506 1.44 -12.37 -8.71
C PRO A 506 1.98 -13.79 -8.96
N GLY A 507 2.00 -14.64 -7.94
CA GLY A 507 2.42 -16.04 -8.07
C GLY A 507 3.28 -16.58 -6.93
N PRO A 508 3.54 -17.90 -6.90
CA PRO A 508 4.18 -18.58 -5.78
C PRO A 508 5.66 -18.21 -5.56
N ASP A 509 6.31 -17.60 -6.54
CA ASP A 509 7.73 -17.21 -6.45
C ASP A 509 7.94 -15.76 -6.03
N VAL A 510 6.86 -15.01 -5.77
CA VAL A 510 6.96 -13.59 -5.38
C VAL A 510 7.45 -13.45 -3.96
N ALA A 511 6.82 -14.10 -2.98
CA ALA A 511 7.22 -14.05 -1.58
C ALA A 511 8.68 -14.47 -1.37
N PRO A 512 9.17 -15.61 -1.93
CA PRO A 512 10.59 -15.97 -1.87
C PRO A 512 11.52 -14.91 -2.46
N THR A 513 11.09 -14.27 -3.55
CA THR A 513 11.89 -13.23 -4.21
C THR A 513 11.97 -11.97 -3.34
N ILE A 514 10.84 -11.46 -2.86
CA ILE A 514 10.78 -10.29 -1.97
C ILE A 514 11.61 -10.54 -0.71
N HIS A 515 11.42 -11.69 -0.06
CA HIS A 515 12.16 -12.08 1.14
C HIS A 515 13.68 -12.07 0.90
N ARG A 516 14.16 -12.71 -0.15
CA ARG A 516 15.59 -12.76 -0.51
C ARG A 516 16.16 -11.37 -0.77
N GLU A 517 15.45 -10.53 -1.55
CA GLU A 517 15.90 -9.19 -1.90
C GLU A 517 15.88 -8.24 -0.69
N ALA A 518 14.88 -8.37 0.19
CA ALA A 518 14.80 -7.63 1.46
C ALA A 518 15.96 -7.99 2.40
N LEU A 519 16.24 -9.28 2.59
CA LEU A 519 17.41 -9.73 3.37
C LEU A 519 18.73 -9.19 2.80
N ALA A 520 18.88 -9.22 1.48
CA ALA A 520 20.09 -8.71 0.82
C ALA A 520 20.23 -7.20 1.04
N LEU A 521 19.14 -6.43 0.93
CA LEU A 521 19.14 -4.99 1.15
C LEU A 521 19.45 -4.65 2.61
N LEU A 522 18.79 -5.30 3.57
CA LEU A 522 19.07 -5.13 5.01
C LEU A 522 20.55 -5.40 5.33
N LYS A 523 21.12 -6.47 4.79
CA LYS A 523 22.52 -6.83 4.99
C LYS A 523 23.48 -5.78 4.43
N GLN A 524 23.20 -5.29 3.21
CA GLN A 524 24.00 -4.24 2.58
C GLN A 524 23.89 -2.93 3.38
N PHE A 525 22.69 -2.56 3.81
CA PHE A 525 22.44 -1.37 4.61
C PHE A 525 23.20 -1.41 5.94
N GLN A 526 23.09 -2.51 6.68
CA GLN A 526 23.77 -2.71 7.96
C GLN A 526 25.30 -2.73 7.86
N ALA A 527 25.83 -3.25 6.75
CA ALA A 527 27.27 -3.25 6.52
C ALA A 527 27.84 -1.87 6.18
N ALA A 528 26.97 -0.93 5.80
CA ALA A 528 27.34 0.44 5.44
C ALA A 528 27.22 1.42 6.62
N GLN A 529 26.54 1.04 7.71
CA GLN A 529 26.37 1.83 8.95
C GLN A 529 27.54 1.62 9.92
#